data_c6d99e0af92ea06c4471f78aa53419af
#
_entry.id   c6d99e0af92ea06c4471f78aa53419af
#
_cell.length_a   1.000
_cell.length_b   1.000
_cell.length_c   1.000
_cell.angle_alpha   90.00
_cell.angle_beta   90.00
_cell.angle_gamma   90.00
#
_symmetry.space_group_name_H-M   'P 1'
#
loop_
_entity.id
_entity.type
_entity.pdbx_description
1 polymer ?
#
loop_
_entity_poly.entity_id
_entity_poly.type
_entity_poly.pdbx_seq_one_letter_code
_entity_poly.pdbx_strand_id
1 'polypeptide(L)'
;MDNSQLQQFKNCPESYRLKCLLGLQKIEEGVVEHDRNFGKAIHSGLEVYYKTGDIEKMKQAFVAGYPDQLAPDDLAKTQANGLTLLEAYVAHYKEEDKRWTVKAVEVTDTFELAPGIPFTVKIDLVVEQQGCIYFVDHKTTGKAFNYQYWGQFEPNSQITAYTAYCQAKFGECSGGIINGLQLGFRQRAYKGEPAGFHYSFQRQLFNRNRQQVEAWKWDAIEWIKKIDGAKKEYSSFSQSVWPKNEGQCRFCSYKEVCISCADPQIIEQLYTVIDPNGYLNQTSEDVQV
;
A
#
# COMPACT_ATOMS: atom_id res chain seq x y z
N MET A 1 -15.15 2.65 -2.56
CA MET A 1 -14.57 1.40 -1.99
C MET A 1 -13.21 1.16 -2.59
N ASP A 2 -12.22 0.74 -1.82
CA ASP A 2 -10.92 0.31 -2.33
C ASP A 2 -10.54 -1.09 -1.82
N ASN A 3 -9.40 -1.61 -2.29
CA ASN A 3 -8.94 -2.94 -1.92
C ASN A 3 -8.65 -3.08 -0.42
N SER A 4 -8.15 -2.03 0.25
CA SER A 4 -7.83 -2.07 1.67
C SER A 4 -9.09 -2.18 2.52
N GLN A 5 -10.12 -1.40 2.19
CA GLN A 5 -11.43 -1.45 2.83
C GLN A 5 -12.10 -2.81 2.63
N LEU A 6 -12.04 -3.34 1.40
CA LEU A 6 -12.59 -4.65 1.06
C LEU A 6 -11.91 -5.77 1.87
N GLN A 7 -10.59 -5.77 1.95
CA GLN A 7 -9.84 -6.75 2.74
C GLN A 7 -10.08 -6.58 4.25
N GLN A 8 -10.23 -5.35 4.74
CA GLN A 8 -10.55 -5.09 6.13
C GLN A 8 -11.87 -5.76 6.53
N PHE A 9 -12.91 -5.63 5.70
CA PHE A 9 -14.19 -6.28 5.94
C PHE A 9 -14.10 -7.81 5.85
N LYS A 10 -13.42 -8.34 4.83
CA LYS A 10 -13.18 -9.79 4.67
C LYS A 10 -12.46 -10.38 5.89
N ASN A 11 -11.51 -9.64 6.45
CA ASN A 11 -10.77 -10.09 7.63
C ASN A 11 -11.62 -10.05 8.89
N CYS A 12 -12.34 -8.96 9.15
CA CYS A 12 -13.22 -8.82 10.30
C CYS A 12 -14.20 -7.65 10.08
N PRO A 13 -15.52 -7.91 9.94
CA PRO A 13 -16.53 -6.87 9.77
C PRO A 13 -16.49 -5.80 10.87
N GLU A 14 -16.30 -6.18 12.15
CA GLU A 14 -16.20 -5.22 13.25
C GLU A 14 -14.98 -4.31 13.11
N SER A 15 -13.81 -4.84 12.71
CA SER A 15 -12.64 -3.99 12.50
C SER A 15 -12.81 -3.04 11.31
N TYR A 16 -13.57 -3.44 10.27
CA TYR A 16 -13.97 -2.55 9.18
C TYR A 16 -14.85 -1.41 9.70
N ARG A 17 -15.85 -1.71 10.55
CA ARG A 17 -16.71 -0.68 11.15
C ARG A 17 -15.91 0.33 11.93
N LEU A 18 -15.04 -0.13 12.82
CA LEU A 18 -14.22 0.72 13.68
C LEU A 18 -13.29 1.62 12.84
N LYS A 19 -12.63 1.06 11.85
CA LYS A 19 -11.70 1.79 10.99
C LYS A 19 -12.37 2.64 9.93
N CYS A 20 -13.26 2.02 9.14
CA CYS A 20 -13.73 2.62 7.89
C CYS A 20 -15.05 3.38 8.03
N LEU A 21 -15.85 3.12 9.07
CA LEU A 21 -17.09 3.85 9.32
C LEU A 21 -16.94 4.86 10.47
N LEU A 22 -16.26 4.47 11.56
CA LEU A 22 -16.06 5.35 12.70
C LEU A 22 -14.74 6.15 12.62
N GLY A 23 -13.85 5.82 11.70
CA GLY A 23 -12.59 6.54 11.53
C GLY A 23 -11.62 6.41 12.71
N LEU A 24 -11.74 5.35 13.53
CA LEU A 24 -10.87 5.18 14.68
C LEU A 24 -9.45 4.87 14.24
N GLN A 25 -8.49 5.65 14.70
CA GLN A 25 -7.06 5.39 14.57
C GLN A 25 -6.46 5.30 15.95
N LYS A 26 -5.74 4.21 16.24
CA LYS A 26 -5.06 4.03 17.52
C LYS A 26 -4.01 5.13 17.74
N ILE A 27 -4.03 5.75 18.91
CA ILE A 27 -2.97 6.68 19.33
C ILE A 27 -1.75 5.83 19.70
N GLU A 28 -0.67 6.00 18.96
CA GLU A 28 0.59 5.31 19.22
C GLU A 28 1.46 6.21 20.09
N GLU A 29 1.43 6.01 21.43
CA GLU A 29 2.36 6.69 22.33
C GLU A 29 3.78 6.17 22.09
N GLY A 30 4.63 7.03 21.52
CA GLY A 30 6.07 6.80 21.41
C GLY A 30 6.52 5.77 20.36
N VAL A 31 5.62 5.09 19.69
CA VAL A 31 5.97 4.18 18.59
C VAL A 31 5.68 4.88 17.26
N VAL A 32 6.72 5.44 16.69
CA VAL A 32 6.67 5.90 15.30
C VAL A 32 6.47 4.65 14.44
N GLU A 33 5.50 4.64 13.52
CA GLU A 33 5.34 3.61 12.49
C GLU A 33 6.50 3.72 11.48
N HIS A 34 7.67 3.46 11.99
CA HIS A 34 8.95 3.70 11.36
C HIS A 34 9.06 3.02 10.00
N ASP A 35 8.72 1.73 9.94
CA ASP A 35 8.75 0.94 8.72
C ASP A 35 7.84 1.52 7.63
N ARG A 36 6.65 1.92 8.03
CA ARG A 36 5.67 2.50 7.12
C ARG A 36 6.10 3.88 6.65
N ASN A 37 6.64 4.71 7.54
CA ASN A 37 7.09 6.06 7.21
C ASN A 37 8.31 6.02 6.28
N PHE A 38 9.26 5.12 6.53
CA PHE A 38 10.38 4.90 5.60
C PHE A 38 9.87 4.48 4.21
N GLY A 39 8.96 3.50 4.15
CA GLY A 39 8.34 3.07 2.90
C GLY A 39 7.65 4.21 2.15
N LYS A 40 6.83 5.01 2.85
CA LYS A 40 6.16 6.18 2.26
C LYS A 40 7.16 7.19 1.69
N ALA A 41 8.23 7.48 2.41
CA ALA A 41 9.25 8.42 1.96
C ALA A 41 10.01 7.89 0.72
N ILE A 42 10.29 6.57 0.65
CA ILE A 42 10.84 5.94 -0.57
C ILE A 42 9.87 6.13 -1.75
N HIS A 43 8.55 5.90 -1.55
CA HIS A 43 7.55 6.12 -2.59
C HIS A 43 7.52 7.59 -3.03
N SER A 44 7.55 8.56 -2.09
CA SER A 44 7.59 9.99 -2.43
C SER A 44 8.84 10.37 -3.24
N GLY A 45 9.99 9.80 -2.90
CA GLY A 45 11.21 9.96 -3.70
C GLY A 45 11.06 9.42 -5.12
N LEU A 46 10.59 8.17 -5.26
CA LEU A 46 10.40 7.52 -6.56
C LEU A 46 9.33 8.22 -7.40
N GLU A 47 8.25 8.71 -6.77
CA GLU A 47 7.23 9.54 -7.41
C GLU A 47 7.87 10.75 -8.10
N VAL A 48 8.67 11.52 -7.37
CA VAL A 48 9.36 12.72 -7.91
C VAL A 48 10.33 12.33 -9.02
N TYR A 49 11.06 11.22 -8.84
CA TYR A 49 11.96 10.74 -9.88
C TYR A 49 11.24 10.39 -11.18
N TYR A 50 10.17 9.60 -11.12
CA TYR A 50 9.43 9.22 -12.33
C TYR A 50 8.64 10.37 -12.97
N LYS A 51 8.32 11.43 -12.21
CA LYS A 51 7.71 12.66 -12.73
C LYS A 51 8.72 13.59 -13.42
N THR A 52 9.95 13.67 -12.90
CA THR A 52 10.89 14.73 -13.28
C THR A 52 12.20 14.24 -13.90
N GLY A 53 12.59 13.00 -13.65
CA GLY A 53 13.92 12.47 -13.98
C GLY A 53 15.06 13.04 -13.11
N ASP A 54 14.76 13.86 -12.10
CA ASP A 54 15.71 14.62 -11.30
C ASP A 54 16.04 13.89 -9.99
N ILE A 55 17.30 13.41 -9.88
CA ILE A 55 17.79 12.66 -8.72
C ILE A 55 17.86 13.54 -7.46
N GLU A 56 18.23 14.83 -7.61
CA GLU A 56 18.33 15.70 -6.45
C GLU A 56 16.95 16.05 -5.87
N LYS A 57 15.94 16.27 -6.72
CA LYS A 57 14.55 16.42 -6.27
C LYS A 57 14.00 15.14 -5.63
N MET A 58 14.34 13.98 -6.17
CA MET A 58 14.00 12.69 -5.55
C MET A 58 14.53 12.59 -4.13
N LYS A 59 15.81 12.94 -3.92
CA LYS A 59 16.47 12.92 -2.60
C LYS A 59 15.81 13.91 -1.64
N GLN A 60 15.52 15.12 -2.11
CA GLN A 60 14.83 16.14 -1.31
C GLN A 60 13.44 15.67 -0.87
N ALA A 61 12.65 15.03 -1.75
CA ALA A 61 11.35 14.51 -1.42
C ALA A 61 11.41 13.38 -0.38
N PHE A 62 12.39 12.49 -0.49
CA PHE A 62 12.64 11.46 0.50
C PHE A 62 12.99 12.08 1.88
N VAL A 63 13.94 13.01 1.92
CA VAL A 63 14.38 13.69 3.16
C VAL A 63 13.23 14.42 3.84
N ALA A 64 12.39 15.12 3.07
CA ALA A 64 11.21 15.82 3.59
C ALA A 64 10.20 14.84 4.25
N GLY A 65 10.04 13.64 3.67
CA GLY A 65 9.14 12.61 4.20
C GLY A 65 9.72 11.74 5.33
N TYR A 66 11.03 11.79 5.54
CA TYR A 66 11.72 10.93 6.50
C TYR A 66 12.86 11.66 7.23
N PRO A 67 12.56 12.49 8.24
CA PRO A 67 13.59 13.15 9.06
C PRO A 67 14.34 12.13 9.94
N ASP A 68 15.65 12.34 10.12
CA ASP A 68 16.60 11.42 10.78
C ASP A 68 16.26 11.01 12.24
N GLN A 69 15.32 11.71 12.87
CA GLN A 69 15.02 11.52 14.28
C GLN A 69 14.05 10.37 14.58
N LEU A 70 13.56 9.67 13.55
CA LEU A 70 12.42 8.78 13.67
C LEU A 70 12.73 7.39 14.22
N ALA A 71 13.97 6.89 14.15
CA ALA A 71 14.33 5.60 14.74
C ALA A 71 15.83 5.46 15.00
N PRO A 72 16.31 5.86 16.16
CA PRO A 72 17.73 5.79 16.50
C PRO A 72 18.26 4.35 16.57
N ASP A 73 17.40 3.35 16.73
CA ASP A 73 17.79 1.95 16.90
C ASP A 73 17.71 1.10 15.61
N ASP A 74 17.08 1.61 14.54
CA ASP A 74 17.03 0.90 13.25
C ASP A 74 18.23 1.28 12.36
N LEU A 75 19.25 0.46 12.41
CA LEU A 75 20.47 0.65 11.63
C LEU A 75 20.26 0.48 10.11
N ALA A 76 19.16 -0.12 9.66
CA ALA A 76 18.88 -0.29 8.23
C ALA A 76 18.13 0.90 7.64
N LYS A 77 17.13 1.42 8.36
CA LYS A 77 16.22 2.46 7.87
C LYS A 77 16.60 3.84 8.42
N THR A 78 17.78 4.29 8.06
CA THR A 78 18.26 5.65 8.32
C THR A 78 18.07 6.51 7.08
N GLN A 79 18.08 7.83 7.27
CA GLN A 79 18.00 8.78 6.14
C GLN A 79 19.17 8.57 5.17
N ALA A 80 20.39 8.38 5.67
CA ALA A 80 21.58 8.14 4.84
C ALA A 80 21.45 6.86 4.01
N ASN A 81 20.93 5.77 4.61
CA ASN A 81 20.72 4.51 3.91
C ASN A 81 19.58 4.61 2.88
N GLY A 82 18.53 5.39 3.16
CA GLY A 82 17.46 5.64 2.20
C GLY A 82 17.94 6.41 0.97
N LEU A 83 18.78 7.43 1.16
CA LEU A 83 19.43 8.16 0.06
C LEU A 83 20.31 7.23 -0.78
N THR A 84 21.14 6.41 -0.13
CA THR A 84 21.98 5.42 -0.81
C THR A 84 21.14 4.42 -1.60
N LEU A 85 20.02 3.93 -1.01
CA LEU A 85 19.11 2.99 -1.65
C LEU A 85 18.48 3.59 -2.92
N LEU A 86 18.02 4.84 -2.87
CA LEU A 86 17.38 5.53 -3.99
C LEU A 86 18.38 5.80 -5.13
N GLU A 87 19.58 6.27 -4.82
CA GLU A 87 20.63 6.48 -5.83
C GLU A 87 21.03 5.16 -6.51
N ALA A 88 21.23 4.13 -5.72
CA ALA A 88 21.54 2.79 -6.23
C ALA A 88 20.41 2.21 -7.07
N TYR A 89 19.15 2.44 -6.69
CA TYR A 89 17.97 2.04 -7.45
C TYR A 89 17.96 2.66 -8.84
N VAL A 90 18.13 3.98 -8.92
CA VAL A 90 18.18 4.70 -10.19
C VAL A 90 19.31 4.20 -11.07
N ALA A 91 20.51 4.02 -10.49
CA ALA A 91 21.67 3.52 -11.23
C ALA A 91 21.43 2.10 -11.75
N HIS A 92 20.80 1.23 -10.94
CA HIS A 92 20.52 -0.17 -11.28
C HIS A 92 19.56 -0.30 -12.46
N TYR A 93 18.47 0.47 -12.45
CA TYR A 93 17.41 0.35 -13.47
C TYR A 93 17.51 1.36 -14.61
N LYS A 94 18.53 2.20 -14.66
CA LYS A 94 18.70 3.26 -15.66
C LYS A 94 18.49 2.81 -17.10
N GLU A 95 19.06 1.68 -17.48
CA GLU A 95 18.97 1.19 -18.86
C GLU A 95 17.66 0.43 -19.12
N GLU A 96 17.09 -0.21 -18.12
CA GLU A 96 15.80 -0.89 -18.23
C GLU A 96 14.67 0.15 -18.35
N ASP A 97 14.67 1.17 -17.51
CA ASP A 97 13.64 2.21 -17.47
C ASP A 97 13.61 3.09 -18.74
N LYS A 98 14.67 3.15 -19.53
CA LYS A 98 14.66 3.79 -20.86
C LYS A 98 13.69 3.15 -21.83
N ARG A 99 13.30 1.87 -21.59
CA ARG A 99 12.33 1.15 -22.41
C ARG A 99 10.88 1.46 -22.04
N TRP A 100 10.68 2.22 -20.97
CA TRP A 100 9.38 2.59 -20.47
C TRP A 100 8.95 3.97 -20.95
N THR A 101 7.72 4.06 -21.40
CA THR A 101 7.03 5.34 -21.53
C THR A 101 6.14 5.50 -20.33
N VAL A 102 6.46 6.43 -19.44
CA VAL A 102 5.64 6.73 -18.25
C VAL A 102 4.30 7.31 -18.69
N LYS A 103 3.20 6.68 -18.30
CA LYS A 103 1.83 7.11 -18.60
C LYS A 103 1.21 7.89 -17.46
N ALA A 104 1.47 7.46 -16.22
CA ALA A 104 0.96 8.13 -15.03
C ALA A 104 1.82 7.76 -13.81
N VAL A 105 1.87 8.67 -12.82
CA VAL A 105 2.63 8.50 -11.55
C VAL A 105 1.70 8.87 -10.40
N GLU A 106 1.66 8.05 -9.33
CA GLU A 106 0.81 8.22 -8.15
C GLU A 106 -0.67 8.47 -8.51
N VAL A 107 -1.22 7.50 -9.25
CA VAL A 107 -2.60 7.57 -9.70
C VAL A 107 -3.54 7.25 -8.54
N THR A 108 -4.36 8.20 -8.13
CA THR A 108 -5.55 7.94 -7.32
C THR A 108 -6.77 8.20 -8.20
N ASP A 109 -7.48 7.14 -8.60
CA ASP A 109 -8.63 7.26 -9.52
C ASP A 109 -9.69 6.22 -9.18
N THR A 110 -10.89 6.44 -9.69
CA THR A 110 -12.06 5.58 -9.47
C THR A 110 -12.59 5.10 -10.82
N PHE A 111 -12.87 3.79 -10.91
CA PHE A 111 -13.52 3.19 -12.07
C PHE A 111 -14.71 2.33 -11.62
N GLU A 112 -15.61 2.01 -12.53
CA GLU A 112 -16.77 1.18 -12.21
C GLU A 112 -16.47 -0.30 -12.43
N LEU A 113 -16.69 -1.13 -11.41
CA LEU A 113 -16.67 -2.59 -11.53
C LEU A 113 -17.91 -3.09 -12.29
N ALA A 114 -19.03 -2.42 -12.08
CA ALA A 114 -20.31 -2.53 -12.78
C ALA A 114 -21.03 -1.20 -12.65
N PRO A 115 -22.09 -0.91 -13.44
CA PRO A 115 -22.84 0.32 -13.33
C PRO A 115 -23.27 0.65 -11.88
N GLY A 116 -22.83 1.81 -11.37
CA GLY A 116 -23.12 2.26 -10.02
C GLY A 116 -22.29 1.59 -8.90
N ILE A 117 -21.25 0.84 -9.22
CA ILE A 117 -20.35 0.21 -8.23
C ILE A 117 -18.92 0.76 -8.42
N PRO A 118 -18.61 1.93 -7.83
CA PRO A 118 -17.31 2.55 -7.95
C PRO A 118 -16.25 1.85 -7.09
N PHE A 119 -15.05 1.70 -7.66
CA PHE A 119 -13.88 1.14 -6.99
C PHE A 119 -12.67 2.04 -7.19
N THR A 120 -12.04 2.42 -6.09
CA THR A 120 -10.89 3.33 -6.10
C THR A 120 -9.59 2.53 -6.06
N VAL A 121 -8.63 2.96 -6.87
CA VAL A 121 -7.27 2.42 -6.88
C VAL A 121 -6.27 3.52 -6.53
N LYS A 122 -5.14 3.12 -5.94
CA LYS A 122 -3.96 3.95 -5.80
C LYS A 122 -2.78 3.18 -6.35
N ILE A 123 -2.22 3.65 -7.47
CA ILE A 123 -1.16 2.98 -8.23
C ILE A 123 0.06 3.88 -8.29
N ASP A 124 1.22 3.36 -7.89
CA ASP A 124 2.45 4.15 -7.81
C ASP A 124 2.90 4.64 -9.19
N LEU A 125 2.88 3.75 -10.21
CA LEU A 125 3.35 4.08 -11.54
C LEU A 125 2.62 3.25 -12.60
N VAL A 126 2.30 3.87 -13.73
CA VAL A 126 1.80 3.19 -14.94
C VAL A 126 2.76 3.46 -16.09
N VAL A 127 3.20 2.40 -16.74
CA VAL A 127 4.16 2.47 -17.85
C VAL A 127 3.64 1.72 -19.08
N GLU A 128 4.11 2.13 -20.22
CA GLU A 128 3.98 1.38 -21.48
C GLU A 128 5.35 0.87 -21.89
N GLN A 129 5.40 -0.42 -22.24
CA GLN A 129 6.58 -1.05 -22.83
C GLN A 129 6.14 -1.91 -24.01
N GLN A 130 6.68 -1.63 -25.19
CA GLN A 130 6.38 -2.35 -26.44
C GLN A 130 4.87 -2.43 -26.76
N GLY A 131 4.13 -1.35 -26.50
CA GLY A 131 2.69 -1.26 -26.74
C GLY A 131 1.81 -1.90 -25.66
N CYS A 132 2.38 -2.54 -24.65
CA CYS A 132 1.64 -3.12 -23.52
C CYS A 132 1.70 -2.20 -22.29
N ILE A 133 0.58 -2.05 -21.61
CA ILE A 133 0.47 -1.29 -20.36
C ILE A 133 0.78 -2.20 -19.17
N TYR A 134 1.58 -1.70 -18.25
CA TYR A 134 1.88 -2.32 -16.96
C TYR A 134 1.72 -1.28 -15.85
N PHE A 135 1.10 -1.67 -14.73
CA PHE A 135 1.32 -0.93 -13.50
C PHE A 135 2.61 -1.40 -12.83
N VAL A 136 3.24 -0.52 -12.08
CA VAL A 136 4.38 -0.84 -11.21
C VAL A 136 4.00 -0.47 -9.79
N ASP A 137 4.22 -1.40 -8.85
CA ASP A 137 3.93 -1.23 -7.44
C ASP A 137 5.23 -1.42 -6.66
N HIS A 138 5.70 -0.37 -6.00
CA HIS A 138 6.96 -0.35 -5.27
C HIS A 138 6.79 -0.97 -3.89
N LYS A 139 7.67 -1.90 -3.51
CA LYS A 139 7.62 -2.57 -2.21
C LYS A 139 8.99 -2.55 -1.53
N THR A 140 9.08 -1.80 -0.43
CA THR A 140 10.25 -1.88 0.47
C THR A 140 10.12 -3.08 1.41
N THR A 141 11.20 -3.82 1.63
CA THR A 141 11.16 -5.01 2.48
C THR A 141 12.53 -5.34 3.10
N GLY A 142 12.54 -5.88 4.32
CA GLY A 142 13.70 -6.53 4.91
C GLY A 142 13.81 -8.02 4.56
N LYS A 143 12.80 -8.60 3.90
CA LYS A 143 12.76 -10.02 3.55
C LYS A 143 13.53 -10.29 2.27
N ALA A 144 14.24 -11.44 2.23
CA ALA A 144 14.90 -11.88 1.00
C ALA A 144 13.89 -12.20 -0.11
N PHE A 145 14.26 -11.89 -1.35
CA PHE A 145 13.50 -12.23 -2.54
C PHE A 145 13.59 -13.74 -2.82
N ASN A 146 12.64 -14.48 -2.29
CA ASN A 146 12.52 -15.92 -2.46
C ASN A 146 11.08 -16.30 -2.85
N TYR A 147 10.83 -17.59 -3.04
CA TYR A 147 9.51 -18.10 -3.40
C TYR A 147 8.41 -17.67 -2.41
N GLN A 148 8.68 -17.65 -1.11
CA GLN A 148 7.69 -17.22 -0.11
C GLN A 148 7.37 -15.73 -0.21
N TYR A 149 8.37 -14.90 -0.48
CA TYR A 149 8.17 -13.48 -0.70
C TYR A 149 7.30 -13.20 -1.93
N TRP A 150 7.61 -13.82 -3.05
CA TRP A 150 6.88 -13.59 -4.29
C TRP A 150 5.51 -14.27 -4.29
N GLY A 151 5.35 -15.39 -3.61
CA GLY A 151 4.08 -16.12 -3.48
C GLY A 151 2.93 -15.31 -2.85
N GLN A 152 3.23 -14.27 -2.06
CA GLN A 152 2.19 -13.40 -1.49
C GLN A 152 1.45 -12.55 -2.54
N PHE A 153 2.00 -12.43 -3.74
CA PHE A 153 1.41 -11.67 -4.83
C PHE A 153 0.59 -12.55 -5.78
N GLU A 154 0.45 -13.85 -5.49
CA GLU A 154 -0.31 -14.78 -6.32
C GLU A 154 -1.03 -15.85 -5.48
N PRO A 155 -2.38 -15.78 -5.33
CA PRO A 155 -3.29 -14.71 -5.82
C PRO A 155 -3.21 -13.44 -4.98
N ASN A 156 -3.46 -12.28 -5.62
CA ASN A 156 -3.49 -11.01 -4.91
C ASN A 156 -4.56 -10.07 -5.51
N SER A 157 -5.50 -9.64 -4.69
CA SER A 157 -6.64 -8.80 -5.09
C SER A 157 -6.20 -7.42 -5.58
N GLN A 158 -5.18 -6.82 -4.97
CA GLN A 158 -4.67 -5.50 -5.37
C GLN A 158 -4.12 -5.54 -6.81
N ILE A 159 -3.31 -6.55 -7.14
CA ILE A 159 -2.76 -6.74 -8.48
C ILE A 159 -3.88 -6.89 -9.50
N THR A 160 -4.92 -7.68 -9.18
CA THR A 160 -6.04 -7.88 -10.10
C THR A 160 -6.90 -6.62 -10.24
N ALA A 161 -7.11 -5.85 -9.16
CA ALA A 161 -7.79 -4.56 -9.20
C ALA A 161 -7.06 -3.56 -10.10
N TYR A 162 -5.75 -3.46 -9.94
CA TYR A 162 -4.91 -2.57 -10.75
C TYR A 162 -4.89 -2.97 -12.23
N THR A 163 -4.85 -4.28 -12.51
CA THR A 163 -4.99 -4.78 -13.89
C THR A 163 -6.33 -4.39 -14.49
N ALA A 164 -7.44 -4.58 -13.75
CA ALA A 164 -8.79 -4.21 -14.20
C ALA A 164 -8.91 -2.70 -14.48
N TYR A 165 -8.36 -1.87 -13.61
CA TYR A 165 -8.32 -0.42 -13.79
C TYR A 165 -7.51 -0.03 -15.03
N CYS A 166 -6.29 -0.57 -15.18
CA CYS A 166 -5.43 -0.27 -16.32
C CYS A 166 -6.09 -0.68 -17.64
N GLN A 167 -6.78 -1.82 -17.67
CA GLN A 167 -7.57 -2.24 -18.85
C GLN A 167 -8.68 -1.25 -19.19
N ALA A 168 -9.38 -0.74 -18.19
CA ALA A 168 -10.48 0.22 -18.38
C ALA A 168 -9.98 1.60 -18.84
N LYS A 169 -8.81 2.03 -18.38
CA LYS A 169 -8.33 3.41 -18.54
C LYS A 169 -7.31 3.59 -19.66
N PHE A 170 -6.41 2.64 -19.84
CA PHE A 170 -5.24 2.77 -20.73
C PHE A 170 -5.26 1.78 -21.89
N GLY A 171 -6.11 0.76 -21.87
CA GLY A 171 -6.19 -0.25 -22.91
C GLY A 171 -5.60 -1.61 -22.51
N GLU A 172 -4.88 -2.27 -23.42
CA GLU A 172 -4.41 -3.63 -23.18
C GLU A 172 -3.40 -3.68 -22.00
N CYS A 173 -3.80 -4.36 -20.92
CA CYS A 173 -2.99 -4.58 -19.73
C CYS A 173 -3.17 -6.03 -19.28
N SER A 174 -2.07 -6.78 -19.22
CA SER A 174 -2.06 -8.19 -18.82
C SER A 174 -1.61 -8.41 -17.38
N GLY A 175 -1.28 -7.34 -16.65
CA GLY A 175 -0.80 -7.42 -15.28
C GLY A 175 0.13 -6.27 -14.90
N GLY A 176 0.98 -6.50 -13.91
CA GLY A 176 1.88 -5.46 -13.42
C GLY A 176 3.17 -6.00 -12.83
N ILE A 177 4.05 -5.09 -12.57
CA ILE A 177 5.39 -5.34 -12.06
C ILE A 177 5.41 -4.99 -10.57
N ILE A 178 5.70 -5.97 -9.72
CA ILE A 178 6.08 -5.69 -8.34
C ILE A 178 7.57 -5.38 -8.33
N ASN A 179 7.88 -4.16 -7.93
CA ASN A 179 9.22 -3.63 -7.86
C ASN A 179 9.72 -3.68 -6.41
N GLY A 180 10.47 -4.73 -6.08
CA GLY A 180 11.00 -4.97 -4.75
C GLY A 180 12.30 -4.21 -4.49
N LEU A 181 12.34 -3.45 -3.39
CA LEU A 181 13.53 -2.81 -2.84
C LEU A 181 13.81 -3.46 -1.48
N GLN A 182 14.72 -4.41 -1.47
CA GLN A 182 15.16 -5.06 -0.24
C GLN A 182 16.25 -4.23 0.42
N LEU A 183 16.18 -4.10 1.75
CA LEU A 183 17.22 -3.46 2.55
C LEU A 183 17.38 -4.15 3.90
N GLY A 184 18.57 -4.06 4.46
CA GLY A 184 18.87 -4.63 5.77
C GLY A 184 20.23 -4.16 6.31
N PHE A 185 20.52 -4.53 7.54
CA PHE A 185 21.80 -4.23 8.18
C PHE A 185 22.38 -5.51 8.79
N ARG A 186 23.65 -5.84 8.42
CA ARG A 186 24.40 -6.96 8.99
C ARG A 186 25.33 -6.44 10.07
N GLN A 187 25.17 -6.92 11.28
CA GLN A 187 26.08 -6.56 12.38
C GLN A 187 27.47 -7.17 12.21
N ARG A 188 27.61 -8.29 11.48
CA ARG A 188 28.87 -9.00 11.25
C ARG A 188 28.93 -9.48 9.82
N ALA A 189 30.15 -9.61 9.28
CA ALA A 189 30.38 -10.25 8.00
C ALA A 189 29.84 -11.69 8.00
N TYR A 190 29.22 -12.11 6.90
CA TYR A 190 28.64 -13.45 6.77
C TYR A 190 28.77 -13.94 5.33
N LYS A 191 29.30 -15.15 5.14
CA LYS A 191 29.48 -15.81 3.82
C LYS A 191 30.15 -14.91 2.76
N GLY A 192 31.17 -14.15 3.14
CA GLY A 192 31.93 -13.27 2.26
C GLY A 192 31.30 -11.87 2.06
N GLU A 193 30.09 -11.67 2.57
CA GLU A 193 29.43 -10.36 2.55
C GLU A 193 29.85 -9.50 3.75
N PRO A 194 30.18 -8.22 3.57
CA PRO A 194 30.63 -7.35 4.65
C PRO A 194 29.52 -7.05 5.67
N ALA A 195 29.91 -6.63 6.88
CA ALA A 195 29.02 -6.00 7.82
C ALA A 195 28.57 -4.63 7.29
N GLY A 196 27.41 -4.16 7.72
CA GLY A 196 26.86 -2.86 7.37
C GLY A 196 25.54 -2.92 6.59
N PHE A 197 25.18 -1.79 6.05
CA PHE A 197 23.97 -1.65 5.21
C PHE A 197 24.11 -2.46 3.92
N HIS A 198 23.05 -3.15 3.55
CA HIS A 198 22.98 -3.88 2.29
C HIS A 198 21.60 -3.76 1.68
N TYR A 199 21.54 -3.85 0.37
CA TYR A 199 20.31 -3.77 -0.39
C TYR A 199 20.38 -4.65 -1.64
N SER A 200 19.20 -4.96 -2.18
CA SER A 200 19.06 -5.58 -3.48
C SER A 200 17.74 -5.16 -4.13
N PHE A 201 17.68 -5.28 -5.45
CA PHE A 201 16.50 -4.92 -6.24
C PHE A 201 16.08 -6.09 -7.08
N GLN A 202 14.77 -6.30 -7.18
CA GLN A 202 14.21 -7.29 -8.10
C GLN A 202 12.83 -6.86 -8.54
N ARG A 203 12.58 -6.94 -9.85
CA ARG A 203 11.26 -6.77 -10.45
C ARG A 203 10.70 -8.12 -10.85
N GLN A 204 9.42 -8.34 -10.56
CA GLN A 204 8.73 -9.54 -11.00
C GLN A 204 7.38 -9.17 -11.61
N LEU A 205 7.13 -9.70 -12.81
CA LEU A 205 5.87 -9.54 -13.51
C LEU A 205 4.84 -10.54 -12.99
N PHE A 206 3.64 -10.04 -12.70
CA PHE A 206 2.47 -10.83 -12.29
C PHE A 206 1.36 -10.63 -13.30
N ASN A 207 1.13 -11.62 -14.14
CA ASN A 207 0.11 -11.57 -15.16
C ASN A 207 -1.28 -11.91 -14.59
N ARG A 208 -2.30 -11.37 -15.26
CA ARG A 208 -3.72 -11.70 -15.03
C ARG A 208 -4.38 -11.92 -16.39
N ASN A 209 -4.97 -13.08 -16.58
CA ASN A 209 -5.80 -13.31 -17.75
C ASN A 209 -7.20 -12.71 -17.56
N ARG A 210 -7.95 -12.61 -18.66
CA ARG A 210 -9.30 -12.04 -18.64
C ARG A 210 -10.24 -12.74 -17.66
N GLN A 211 -10.17 -14.07 -17.57
CA GLN A 211 -11.03 -14.83 -16.67
C GLN A 211 -10.75 -14.52 -15.20
N GLN A 212 -9.48 -14.35 -14.82
CA GLN A 212 -9.08 -13.97 -13.46
C GLN A 212 -9.58 -12.55 -13.11
N VAL A 213 -9.51 -11.62 -14.06
CA VAL A 213 -10.01 -10.26 -13.85
C VAL A 213 -11.53 -10.25 -13.68
N GLU A 214 -12.26 -10.94 -14.54
CA GLU A 214 -13.73 -11.01 -14.46
C GLU A 214 -14.20 -11.75 -13.20
N ALA A 215 -13.55 -12.85 -12.82
CA ALA A 215 -13.85 -13.55 -11.58
C ALA A 215 -13.61 -12.67 -10.34
N TRP A 216 -12.51 -11.90 -10.33
CA TRP A 216 -12.22 -10.95 -9.26
C TRP A 216 -13.25 -9.81 -9.19
N LYS A 217 -13.66 -9.24 -10.34
CA LYS A 217 -14.71 -8.20 -10.37
C LYS A 217 -16.00 -8.72 -9.75
N TRP A 218 -16.41 -9.91 -10.15
CA TRP A 218 -17.60 -10.54 -9.58
C TRP A 218 -17.49 -10.74 -8.06
N ASP A 219 -16.37 -11.30 -7.57
CA ASP A 219 -16.12 -11.46 -6.13
C ASP A 219 -16.14 -10.12 -5.39
N ALA A 220 -15.49 -9.09 -5.93
CA ALA A 220 -15.46 -7.76 -5.34
C ALA A 220 -16.87 -7.15 -5.24
N ILE A 221 -17.67 -7.26 -6.30
CA ILE A 221 -19.07 -6.77 -6.33
C ILE A 221 -19.90 -7.47 -5.25
N GLU A 222 -19.79 -8.78 -5.13
CA GLU A 222 -20.56 -9.54 -4.11
C GLU A 222 -20.15 -9.15 -2.68
N TRP A 223 -18.86 -8.89 -2.44
CA TRP A 223 -18.42 -8.38 -1.14
C TRP A 223 -18.88 -6.94 -0.87
N ILE A 224 -18.87 -6.07 -1.87
CA ILE A 224 -19.41 -4.70 -1.75
C ILE A 224 -20.88 -4.74 -1.38
N LYS A 225 -21.69 -5.58 -2.04
CA LYS A 225 -23.11 -5.78 -1.70
C LYS A 225 -23.30 -6.26 -0.25
N LYS A 226 -22.44 -7.18 0.23
CA LYS A 226 -22.47 -7.65 1.62
C LYS A 226 -22.12 -6.53 2.61
N ILE A 227 -21.14 -5.68 2.27
CA ILE A 227 -20.79 -4.51 3.09
C ILE A 227 -21.95 -3.54 3.16
N ASP A 228 -22.59 -3.23 2.03
CA ASP A 228 -23.73 -2.31 1.98
C ASP A 228 -24.98 -2.89 2.66
N GLY A 229 -25.20 -4.20 2.56
CA GLY A 229 -26.20 -4.90 3.34
C GLY A 229 -25.95 -4.80 4.86
N ALA A 230 -24.71 -5.07 5.28
CA ALA A 230 -24.29 -4.97 6.66
C ALA A 230 -24.45 -3.55 7.24
N LYS A 231 -24.12 -2.51 6.46
CA LYS A 231 -24.35 -1.11 6.86
C LYS A 231 -25.82 -0.83 7.15
N LYS A 232 -26.75 -1.38 6.34
CA LYS A 232 -28.18 -1.19 6.52
C LYS A 232 -28.73 -2.01 7.69
N GLU A 233 -28.32 -3.27 7.80
CA GLU A 233 -28.79 -4.19 8.82
C GLU A 233 -28.31 -3.79 10.21
N TYR A 234 -26.99 -3.54 10.37
CA TYR A 234 -26.39 -3.33 11.69
C TYR A 234 -26.55 -1.90 12.21
N SER A 235 -26.87 -0.92 11.35
CA SER A 235 -27.16 0.45 11.79
C SER A 235 -28.46 0.56 12.60
N SER A 236 -29.34 -0.44 12.53
CA SER A 236 -30.60 -0.48 13.27
C SER A 236 -30.48 -0.93 14.74
N PHE A 237 -29.33 -1.47 15.14
CA PHE A 237 -29.08 -1.88 16.52
C PHE A 237 -28.56 -0.70 17.35
N SER A 238 -29.16 -0.45 18.53
CA SER A 238 -28.80 0.63 19.44
C SER A 238 -27.37 0.53 20.01
N GLN A 239 -26.77 -0.65 19.93
CA GLN A 239 -25.33 -0.90 20.15
C GLN A 239 -24.83 -1.68 18.95
N SER A 240 -24.35 -0.97 17.96
CA SER A 240 -23.89 -1.60 16.72
C SER A 240 -22.56 -2.31 16.90
N VAL A 241 -22.61 -3.54 17.30
CA VAL A 241 -21.47 -4.46 17.25
C VAL A 241 -21.65 -5.36 16.03
N TRP A 242 -20.70 -5.27 15.12
CA TRP A 242 -20.71 -6.10 13.92
C TRP A 242 -20.08 -7.49 14.18
N PRO A 243 -20.32 -8.50 13.33
CA PRO A 243 -19.69 -9.80 13.46
C PRO A 243 -18.17 -9.71 13.57
N LYS A 244 -17.60 -10.49 14.47
CA LYS A 244 -16.17 -10.53 14.78
C LYS A 244 -15.53 -11.79 14.22
N ASN A 245 -14.28 -11.66 13.75
CA ASN A 245 -13.43 -12.79 13.44
C ASN A 245 -12.31 -12.87 14.48
N GLU A 246 -12.51 -13.71 15.50
CA GLU A 246 -11.59 -13.83 16.64
C GLU A 246 -10.18 -14.31 16.23
N GLY A 247 -10.06 -15.05 15.11
CA GLY A 247 -8.78 -15.47 14.55
C GLY A 247 -7.85 -14.30 14.18
N GLN A 248 -8.40 -13.10 13.98
CA GLN A 248 -7.64 -11.90 13.67
C GLN A 248 -7.27 -11.06 14.89
N CYS A 249 -7.79 -11.38 16.09
CA CYS A 249 -7.65 -10.51 17.27
C CYS A 249 -6.21 -10.39 17.79
N ARG A 250 -5.34 -11.37 17.54
CA ARG A 250 -3.97 -11.37 18.06
C ARG A 250 -3.17 -10.13 17.69
N PHE A 251 -3.35 -9.63 16.46
CA PHE A 251 -2.63 -8.47 15.91
C PHE A 251 -3.56 -7.33 15.53
N CYS A 252 -4.78 -7.32 16.06
CA CYS A 252 -5.79 -6.31 15.74
C CYS A 252 -5.53 -5.03 16.52
N SER A 253 -5.41 -3.90 15.83
CA SER A 253 -5.26 -2.58 16.45
C SER A 253 -6.49 -2.12 17.24
N TYR A 254 -7.64 -2.79 17.06
CA TYR A 254 -8.92 -2.46 17.71
C TYR A 254 -9.31 -3.44 18.83
N LYS A 255 -8.37 -4.27 19.28
CA LYS A 255 -8.63 -5.31 20.28
C LYS A 255 -9.19 -4.72 21.56
N GLU A 256 -8.64 -3.61 22.04
CA GLU A 256 -9.04 -2.94 23.27
C GLU A 256 -10.49 -2.44 23.19
N VAL A 257 -10.86 -1.81 22.07
CA VAL A 257 -12.25 -1.36 21.83
C VAL A 257 -13.21 -2.53 21.77
N CYS A 258 -12.81 -3.65 21.13
CA CYS A 258 -13.65 -4.84 21.05
C CYS A 258 -13.87 -5.52 22.41
N ILE A 259 -12.85 -5.58 23.27
CA ILE A 259 -12.91 -6.19 24.60
C ILE A 259 -13.75 -5.34 25.54
N SER A 260 -13.62 -4.02 25.48
CA SER A 260 -14.36 -3.07 26.33
C SER A 260 -15.80 -2.83 25.85
N CYS A 261 -16.25 -3.53 24.80
CA CYS A 261 -17.56 -3.30 24.18
C CYS A 261 -17.76 -1.84 23.73
N ALA A 262 -16.73 -1.24 23.16
CA ALA A 262 -16.70 0.15 22.68
C ALA A 262 -16.92 1.18 23.81
N ASP A 263 -16.32 0.94 24.97
CA ASP A 263 -16.32 1.90 26.08
C ASP A 263 -15.79 3.27 25.61
N PRO A 264 -16.57 4.35 25.78
CA PRO A 264 -16.17 5.69 25.35
C PRO A 264 -14.85 6.16 25.95
N GLN A 265 -14.55 5.80 27.21
CA GLN A 265 -13.30 6.18 27.88
C GLN A 265 -12.09 5.50 27.21
N ILE A 266 -12.21 4.23 26.82
CA ILE A 266 -11.17 3.50 26.11
C ILE A 266 -10.94 4.10 24.72
N ILE A 267 -12.03 4.49 24.04
CA ILE A 267 -11.93 5.13 22.74
C ILE A 267 -11.21 6.49 22.88
N GLU A 268 -11.61 7.34 23.79
CA GLU A 268 -11.01 8.66 24.02
C GLU A 268 -9.54 8.58 24.42
N GLN A 269 -9.16 7.61 25.22
CA GLN A 269 -7.78 7.45 25.69
C GLN A 269 -6.84 6.85 24.64
N LEU A 270 -7.33 5.91 23.82
CA LEU A 270 -6.46 5.09 22.96
C LEU A 270 -6.62 5.37 21.47
N TYR A 271 -7.61 6.17 21.07
CA TYR A 271 -7.91 6.40 19.65
C TYR A 271 -8.22 7.86 19.37
N THR A 272 -7.85 8.27 18.16
CA THR A 272 -8.34 9.50 17.52
C THR A 272 -9.37 9.15 16.46
N VAL A 273 -10.25 10.09 16.13
CA VAL A 273 -11.20 9.97 15.03
C VAL A 273 -10.66 10.77 13.85
N ILE A 274 -10.44 10.10 12.74
CA ILE A 274 -10.01 10.72 11.49
C ILE A 274 -11.08 10.50 10.41
N ASP A 275 -11.07 11.33 9.36
CA ASP A 275 -11.87 11.03 8.17
C ASP A 275 -11.39 9.72 7.55
N PRO A 276 -12.21 8.64 7.58
CA PRO A 276 -11.79 7.35 7.08
C PRO A 276 -11.54 7.31 5.57
N ASN A 277 -12.00 8.33 4.84
CA ASN A 277 -11.82 8.46 3.38
C ASN A 277 -10.88 9.62 3.02
N GLY A 278 -10.33 10.33 3.98
CA GLY A 278 -9.48 11.50 3.75
C GLY A 278 -8.31 11.24 2.80
N TYR A 279 -7.74 10.01 2.84
CA TYR A 279 -6.68 9.61 1.91
C TYR A 279 -7.15 9.38 0.47
N LEU A 280 -8.45 9.13 0.25
CA LEU A 280 -9.05 8.99 -1.09
C LEU A 280 -9.38 10.35 -1.72
N ASN A 281 -9.47 11.39 -0.90
CA ASN A 281 -9.81 12.74 -1.34
C ASN A 281 -8.57 13.59 -1.67
N GLN A 282 -7.37 13.10 -1.39
CA GLN A 282 -6.11 13.74 -1.80
C GLN A 282 -5.92 13.54 -3.30
N THR A 283 -6.46 14.47 -4.09
CA THR A 283 -6.15 14.57 -5.52
C THR A 283 -4.73 15.10 -5.68
N SER A 284 -4.06 14.71 -6.76
CA SER A 284 -2.70 15.13 -7.11
C SER A 284 -2.50 16.65 -7.27
N GLU A 285 -3.53 17.45 -7.07
CA GLU A 285 -3.50 18.91 -7.13
C GLU A 285 -3.17 19.58 -5.78
N ASP A 286 -3.28 18.88 -4.66
CA ASP A 286 -3.05 19.44 -3.32
C ASP A 286 -1.57 19.46 -2.88
N VAL A 287 -0.67 19.02 -3.73
CA VAL A 287 0.78 19.15 -3.53
C VAL A 287 1.32 20.31 -4.37
N GLN A 288 0.90 21.52 -4.07
CA GLN A 288 1.64 22.72 -4.47
C GLN A 288 2.79 22.91 -3.46
N VAL A 289 4.01 22.76 -3.96
CA VAL A 289 5.26 23.12 -3.29
C VAL A 289 5.44 24.61 -3.30
#